data_94d1926ad10abad4f6cb522d2ed55642
#
_entry.id   94d1926ad10abad4f6cb522d2ed55642
#
_cell.length_a   1.000
_cell.length_b   1.000
_cell.length_c   1.000
_cell.angle_alpha   90.00
_cell.angle_beta   90.00
_cell.angle_gamma   90.00
#
_symmetry.space_group_name_H-M   'P 1'
#
loop_
_entity.id
_entity.type
_entity.pdbx_description
1 polymer ?
#
loop_
_entity_poly.entity_id
_entity_poly.type
_entity_poly.pdbx_seq_one_letter_code
_entity_poly.pdbx_strand_id
1 'polypeptide(L)'
;MSTSTHPPFTCLRNTLREWRAEGLLRDNHQALSRFRSIAPVSLLPILKDLHEALAAEGLRATVRDTVQDFGVLSLTIDDFDVEVSFAPDDIPNLCRMTTCRMGTPQSSLTRLLAYQDLDTDLAGVTGLVEESVLMALTPRRAPGPDPLGEPSATLG
;
A
#
# COMPACT_ATOMS: atom_id res chain seq x y z
N MET A 1 24.43 -8.05 42.28
CA MET A 1 23.79 -8.09 41.01
C MET A 1 23.98 -6.77 40.26
N SER A 2 24.49 -6.87 39.11
CA SER A 2 24.70 -5.68 38.34
C SER A 2 23.55 -5.55 37.35
N THR A 3 22.79 -4.55 37.50
CA THR A 3 21.83 -4.20 36.48
C THR A 3 22.51 -3.34 35.44
N SER A 4 22.11 -3.51 34.24
CA SER A 4 22.58 -2.62 33.21
C SER A 4 22.16 -1.20 33.57
N THR A 5 23.11 -0.29 33.54
CA THR A 5 22.84 1.11 33.79
C THR A 5 22.40 1.82 32.51
N HIS A 6 22.44 1.13 31.39
CA HIS A 6 22.06 1.71 30.13
C HIS A 6 20.57 1.56 29.90
N PRO A 7 19.85 2.65 29.64
CA PRO A 7 18.45 2.56 29.27
C PRO A 7 18.31 1.75 27.96
N PRO A 8 17.16 1.11 27.77
CA PRO A 8 16.89 0.41 26.51
C PRO A 8 17.05 1.36 25.32
N PHE A 9 17.49 0.81 24.22
CA PHE A 9 17.60 1.55 22.95
C PHE A 9 18.59 2.71 22.98
N THR A 10 19.64 2.60 23.79
CA THR A 10 20.66 3.66 23.89
C THR A 10 21.32 3.91 22.53
N CYS A 11 21.66 2.85 21.81
CA CYS A 11 22.27 2.98 20.48
C CYS A 11 21.32 3.69 19.50
N LEU A 12 20.04 3.31 19.50
CA LEU A 12 19.05 3.95 18.64
C LEU A 12 18.93 5.44 18.97
N ARG A 13 18.83 5.78 20.24
CA ARG A 13 18.70 7.16 20.67
C ARG A 13 19.90 7.99 20.28
N ASN A 14 21.10 7.47 20.46
CA ASN A 14 22.31 8.19 20.08
C ASN A 14 22.41 8.38 18.58
N THR A 15 22.06 7.36 17.80
CA THR A 15 22.07 7.44 16.34
C THR A 15 21.06 8.46 15.84
N LEU A 16 19.85 8.46 16.39
CA LEU A 16 18.83 9.44 16.01
C LEU A 16 19.26 10.86 16.35
N ARG A 17 19.94 11.01 17.48
CA ARG A 17 20.45 12.32 17.90
C ARG A 17 21.49 12.83 16.94
N GLU A 18 22.41 11.96 16.50
CA GLU A 18 23.41 12.31 15.50
C GLU A 18 22.76 12.69 14.17
N TRP A 19 21.82 11.88 13.71
CA TRP A 19 21.14 12.13 12.44
C TRP A 19 20.39 13.46 12.46
N ARG A 20 19.76 13.76 13.59
CA ARG A 20 19.04 15.04 13.72
C ARG A 20 20.02 16.21 13.69
N ALA A 21 21.15 16.08 14.36
CA ALA A 21 22.16 17.13 14.38
C ALA A 21 22.77 17.35 12.98
N GLU A 22 22.85 16.29 12.18
CA GLU A 22 23.38 16.36 10.82
C GLU A 22 22.33 16.70 9.78
N GLY A 23 21.07 16.85 10.18
CA GLY A 23 19.99 17.15 9.26
C GLY A 23 19.55 15.97 8.43
N LEU A 24 19.95 14.76 8.78
CA LEU A 24 19.61 13.55 8.03
C LEU A 24 18.25 12.97 8.41
N LEU A 25 17.76 13.29 9.59
CA LEU A 25 16.48 12.81 10.06
C LEU A 25 15.40 13.77 9.58
N ARG A 26 14.58 13.28 8.66
CA ARG A 26 13.53 14.10 8.08
C ARG A 26 12.31 14.15 8.98
N ASP A 27 11.70 15.32 9.01
CA ASP A 27 10.42 15.50 9.66
C ASP A 27 9.33 15.26 8.62
N ASN A 28 8.60 14.18 8.78
CA ASN A 28 7.53 13.80 7.86
C ASN A 28 6.19 14.46 8.20
N HIS A 29 6.18 15.41 9.12
CA HIS A 29 4.95 16.05 9.54
C HIS A 29 4.23 16.74 8.38
N GLN A 30 4.95 17.42 7.51
CA GLN A 30 4.35 18.09 6.36
C GLN A 30 3.78 17.09 5.36
N ALA A 31 4.49 16.00 5.13
CA ALA A 31 4.01 14.95 4.22
C ALA A 31 2.71 14.35 4.74
N LEU A 32 2.66 14.06 6.04
CA LEU A 32 1.48 13.51 6.67
C LEU A 32 0.32 14.50 6.67
N SER A 33 0.59 15.76 6.98
CA SER A 33 -0.43 16.81 6.97
C SER A 33 -1.05 16.97 5.59
N ARG A 34 -0.22 16.97 4.55
CA ARG A 34 -0.69 17.08 3.18
C ARG A 34 -1.53 15.87 2.77
N PHE A 35 -1.08 14.67 3.11
CA PHE A 35 -1.84 13.46 2.83
C PHE A 35 -3.20 13.51 3.51
N ARG A 36 -3.26 13.96 4.76
CA ARG A 36 -4.51 14.06 5.51
C ARG A 36 -5.51 15.01 4.88
N SER A 37 -5.03 16.02 4.16
CA SER A 37 -5.94 16.95 3.48
C SER A 37 -6.36 16.45 2.11
N ILE A 38 -5.53 15.68 1.42
CA ILE A 38 -5.79 15.23 0.06
C ILE A 38 -6.56 13.90 0.02
N ALA A 39 -6.22 12.96 0.88
CA ALA A 39 -6.78 11.61 0.82
C ALA A 39 -8.30 11.56 0.93
N PRO A 40 -8.95 12.28 1.87
CA PRO A 40 -10.41 12.22 1.94
C PRO A 40 -11.12 12.79 0.71
N VAL A 41 -10.48 13.72 0.03
CA VAL A 41 -11.07 14.41 -1.12
C VAL A 41 -10.82 13.65 -2.42
N SER A 42 -9.61 13.12 -2.61
CA SER A 42 -9.19 12.58 -3.91
C SER A 42 -9.02 11.07 -3.92
N LEU A 43 -8.65 10.45 -2.80
CA LEU A 43 -8.41 9.01 -2.74
C LEU A 43 -9.59 8.22 -2.22
N LEU A 44 -10.28 8.74 -1.22
CA LEU A 44 -11.44 8.05 -0.66
C LEU A 44 -12.53 7.80 -1.70
N PRO A 45 -12.87 8.76 -2.59
CA PRO A 45 -13.84 8.49 -3.65
C PRO A 45 -13.44 7.34 -4.57
N ILE A 46 -12.15 7.21 -4.87
CA ILE A 46 -11.65 6.12 -5.70
C ILE A 46 -11.91 4.77 -5.00
N LEU A 47 -11.62 4.70 -3.71
CA LEU A 47 -11.85 3.45 -2.96
C LEU A 47 -13.33 3.16 -2.79
N LYS A 48 -14.17 4.18 -2.69
CA LYS A 48 -15.62 3.98 -2.64
C LYS A 48 -16.14 3.42 -3.95
N ASP A 49 -15.65 3.94 -5.06
CA ASP A 49 -16.02 3.43 -6.38
C ASP A 49 -15.55 1.99 -6.57
N LEU A 50 -14.35 1.69 -6.10
CA LEU A 50 -13.82 0.33 -6.14
C LEU A 50 -14.68 -0.60 -5.29
N HIS A 51 -15.06 -0.15 -4.10
CA HIS A 51 -15.94 -0.93 -3.23
C HIS A 51 -17.25 -1.27 -3.92
N GLU A 52 -17.87 -0.29 -4.60
CA GLU A 52 -19.13 -0.50 -5.31
C GLU A 52 -18.95 -1.46 -6.48
N ALA A 53 -17.85 -1.33 -7.22
CA ALA A 53 -17.57 -2.22 -8.34
C ALA A 53 -17.39 -3.67 -7.87
N LEU A 54 -16.69 -3.87 -6.76
CA LEU A 54 -16.51 -5.20 -6.19
C LEU A 54 -17.82 -5.77 -5.69
N ALA A 55 -18.64 -4.94 -5.04
CA ALA A 55 -19.94 -5.38 -4.54
C ALA A 55 -20.86 -5.80 -5.69
N ALA A 56 -20.80 -5.10 -6.82
CA ALA A 56 -21.58 -5.45 -8.00
C ALA A 56 -21.21 -6.84 -8.54
N GLU A 57 -19.99 -7.30 -8.28
CA GLU A 57 -19.54 -8.64 -8.67
C GLU A 57 -19.66 -9.66 -7.53
N GLY A 58 -20.34 -9.30 -6.45
CA GLY A 58 -20.57 -10.21 -5.34
C GLY A 58 -19.41 -10.35 -4.38
N LEU A 59 -18.41 -9.47 -4.46
CA LEU A 59 -17.25 -9.53 -3.57
C LEU A 59 -17.44 -8.59 -2.39
N ARG A 60 -17.02 -9.02 -1.22
CA ARG A 60 -17.08 -8.22 0.00
C ARG A 60 -15.78 -7.45 0.16
N ALA A 61 -15.92 -6.17 0.43
CA ALA A 61 -14.77 -5.30 0.67
C ALA A 61 -15.07 -4.37 1.81
N THR A 62 -14.03 -3.97 2.52
CA THR A 62 -14.13 -3.07 3.67
C THR A 62 -13.18 -1.90 3.46
N VAL A 63 -13.72 -0.68 3.48
CA VAL A 63 -12.92 0.54 3.44
C VAL A 63 -12.60 0.95 4.87
N ARG A 64 -11.32 1.22 5.14
CA ARG A 64 -10.88 1.71 6.44
C ARG A 64 -10.25 3.08 6.26
N ASP A 65 -10.90 4.07 6.82
CA ASP A 65 -10.41 5.45 6.78
C ASP A 65 -9.74 5.77 8.11
N THR A 66 -8.45 5.52 8.18
CA THR A 66 -7.63 5.85 9.34
C THR A 66 -6.65 6.98 9.02
N VAL A 67 -7.05 7.84 8.07
CA VAL A 67 -6.20 8.93 7.59
C VAL A 67 -5.84 9.88 8.72
N GLN A 68 -6.82 10.30 9.51
CA GLN A 68 -6.58 11.29 10.56
C GLN A 68 -5.79 10.71 11.73
N ASP A 69 -6.00 9.44 12.06
CA ASP A 69 -5.35 8.81 13.21
C ASP A 69 -3.98 8.23 12.86
N PHE A 70 -3.87 7.56 11.72
CA PHE A 70 -2.66 6.80 11.38
C PHE A 70 -2.07 7.18 10.03
N GLY A 71 -2.69 8.09 9.28
CA GLY A 71 -2.18 8.47 7.97
C GLY A 71 -2.27 7.36 6.94
N VAL A 72 -3.28 6.49 7.05
CA VAL A 72 -3.47 5.38 6.13
C VAL A 72 -4.93 5.30 5.70
N LEU A 73 -5.14 5.14 4.40
CA LEU A 73 -6.46 4.87 3.83
C LEU A 73 -6.36 3.54 3.11
N SER A 74 -7.26 2.61 3.42
CA SER A 74 -7.16 1.27 2.82
C SER A 74 -8.51 0.68 2.49
N LEU A 75 -8.48 -0.30 1.59
CA LEU A 75 -9.61 -1.15 1.27
C LEU A 75 -9.13 -2.59 1.27
N THR A 76 -9.84 -3.45 1.97
CA THR A 76 -9.56 -4.88 2.01
C THR A 76 -10.65 -5.61 1.25
N ILE A 77 -10.25 -6.51 0.34
CA ILE A 77 -11.17 -7.42 -0.35
C ILE A 77 -11.20 -8.69 0.49
N ASP A 78 -12.26 -8.83 1.29
CA ASP A 78 -12.31 -9.85 2.34
C ASP A 78 -12.28 -11.27 1.80
N ASP A 79 -12.88 -11.47 0.62
CA ASP A 79 -12.96 -12.82 0.05
C ASP A 79 -11.61 -13.36 -0.43
N PHE A 80 -10.62 -12.50 -0.62
CA PHE A 80 -9.32 -12.89 -1.17
C PHE A 80 -8.15 -12.44 -0.30
N ASP A 81 -8.41 -11.80 0.83
CA ASP A 81 -7.38 -11.23 1.69
C ASP A 81 -6.40 -10.32 0.93
N VAL A 82 -6.94 -9.53 0.01
CA VAL A 82 -6.15 -8.55 -0.74
C VAL A 82 -6.41 -7.17 -0.14
N GLU A 83 -5.35 -6.40 0.06
CA GLU A 83 -5.45 -5.06 0.59
C GLU A 83 -4.80 -4.05 -0.34
N VAL A 84 -5.49 -2.94 -0.58
CA VAL A 84 -4.95 -1.76 -1.24
C VAL A 84 -4.87 -0.67 -0.19
N SER A 85 -3.70 -0.07 -0.01
CA SER A 85 -3.53 0.99 0.98
C SER A 85 -2.79 2.18 0.40
N PHE A 86 -3.13 3.36 0.91
CA PHE A 86 -2.47 4.61 0.56
C PHE A 86 -1.90 5.24 1.81
N ALA A 87 -0.67 5.70 1.71
CA ALA A 87 0.03 6.38 2.80
C ALA A 87 0.95 7.45 2.20
N PRO A 88 1.35 8.46 2.98
CA PRO A 88 2.31 9.44 2.47
C PRO A 88 3.66 8.78 2.22
N ASP A 89 4.35 9.26 1.20
CA ASP A 89 5.72 8.83 0.93
C ASP A 89 6.70 9.84 1.51
N ASP A 90 7.96 9.43 1.66
CA ASP A 90 9.02 10.33 2.12
C ASP A 90 9.35 11.40 1.09
N ILE A 91 9.11 11.10 -0.18
CA ILE A 91 9.33 12.07 -1.25
C ILE A 91 8.17 13.06 -1.24
N PRO A 92 8.44 14.38 -1.18
CA PRO A 92 7.38 15.37 -1.18
C PRO A 92 6.47 15.25 -2.41
N ASN A 93 5.19 15.55 -2.21
CA ASN A 93 4.17 15.56 -3.27
C ASN A 93 3.81 14.20 -3.84
N LEU A 94 4.25 13.12 -3.19
CA LEU A 94 3.91 11.77 -3.60
C LEU A 94 3.23 11.03 -2.45
N CYS A 95 2.29 10.16 -2.81
CA CYS A 95 1.79 9.18 -1.87
C CYS A 95 2.13 7.79 -2.40
N ARG A 96 2.13 6.83 -1.49
CA ARG A 96 2.49 5.46 -1.79
C ARG A 96 1.25 4.59 -1.78
N MET A 97 1.00 3.91 -2.89
CA MET A 97 -0.06 2.90 -2.98
C MET A 97 0.58 1.53 -2.88
N THR A 98 0.14 0.75 -1.93
CA THR A 98 0.64 -0.62 -1.74
C THR A 98 -0.53 -1.58 -1.90
N THR A 99 -0.36 -2.59 -2.75
CA THR A 99 -1.35 -3.64 -2.95
C THR A 99 -0.68 -4.95 -2.59
N CYS A 100 -1.29 -5.72 -1.70
CA CYS A 100 -0.70 -6.97 -1.28
C CYS A 100 -1.79 -8.01 -1.00
N ARG A 101 -1.41 -9.28 -1.15
CA ARG A 101 -2.22 -10.39 -0.69
C ARG A 101 -1.72 -10.77 0.71
N MET A 102 -2.60 -10.68 1.69
CA MET A 102 -2.26 -11.01 3.07
C MET A 102 -1.79 -12.45 3.13
N GLY A 103 -0.74 -12.69 3.91
CA GLY A 103 -0.15 -14.02 4.01
C GLY A 103 0.86 -14.37 2.92
N THR A 104 1.01 -13.54 1.90
CA THR A 104 2.03 -13.71 0.86
C THR A 104 2.74 -12.39 0.62
N PRO A 105 3.65 -11.98 1.51
CA PRO A 105 4.32 -10.67 1.40
C PRO A 105 5.05 -10.48 0.07
N GLN A 106 5.49 -11.56 -0.55
CA GLN A 106 6.18 -11.50 -1.84
C GLN A 106 5.29 -10.96 -2.97
N SER A 107 3.98 -10.95 -2.77
CA SER A 107 3.04 -10.42 -3.76
C SER A 107 2.80 -8.92 -3.62
N SER A 108 3.50 -8.28 -2.69
CA SER A 108 3.31 -6.85 -2.46
C SER A 108 3.81 -6.03 -3.65
N LEU A 109 2.99 -5.10 -4.11
CA LEU A 109 3.33 -4.19 -5.18
C LEU A 109 3.16 -2.77 -4.68
N THR A 110 4.19 -1.95 -4.83
CA THR A 110 4.15 -0.55 -4.40
C THR A 110 4.31 0.35 -5.61
N ARG A 111 3.45 1.37 -5.71
CA ARG A 111 3.53 2.40 -6.73
C ARG A 111 3.48 3.77 -6.06
N LEU A 112 4.17 4.73 -6.64
CA LEU A 112 4.13 6.12 -6.18
C LEU A 112 3.17 6.90 -7.05
N LEU A 113 2.31 7.69 -6.41
CA LEU A 113 1.33 8.52 -7.08
C LEU A 113 1.60 9.99 -6.76
N ALA A 114 1.68 10.81 -7.78
CA ALA A 114 1.83 12.25 -7.58
C ALA A 114 0.48 12.87 -7.24
N TYR A 115 0.45 13.74 -6.23
CA TYR A 115 -0.79 14.43 -5.87
C TYR A 115 -1.32 15.27 -7.03
N GLN A 116 -0.43 15.78 -7.87
CA GLN A 116 -0.84 16.52 -9.05
C GLN A 116 -1.69 15.66 -9.99
N ASP A 117 -1.34 14.37 -10.13
CA ASP A 117 -2.09 13.47 -11.00
C ASP A 117 -3.49 13.19 -10.48
N LEU A 118 -3.70 13.27 -9.17
CA LEU A 118 -5.04 13.12 -8.59
C LEU A 118 -5.96 14.25 -9.03
N ASP A 119 -5.40 15.42 -9.32
CA ASP A 119 -6.19 16.57 -9.79
C ASP A 119 -6.31 16.62 -11.31
N THR A 120 -5.26 16.22 -12.04
CA THR A 120 -5.17 16.43 -13.47
C THR A 120 -5.39 15.18 -14.30
N ASP A 121 -5.20 14.00 -13.72
CA ASP A 121 -5.29 12.72 -14.44
C ASP A 121 -5.95 11.64 -13.56
N LEU A 122 -7.14 11.95 -13.10
CA LEU A 122 -7.85 11.03 -12.21
C LEU A 122 -8.14 9.69 -12.90
N ALA A 123 -8.41 9.71 -14.20
CA ALA A 123 -8.65 8.48 -14.95
C ALA A 123 -7.40 7.59 -14.98
N GLY A 124 -6.21 8.17 -15.13
CA GLY A 124 -4.96 7.43 -15.11
C GLY A 124 -4.69 6.83 -13.74
N VAL A 125 -4.95 7.58 -12.67
CA VAL A 125 -4.77 7.08 -11.31
C VAL A 125 -5.74 5.94 -11.04
N THR A 126 -7.01 6.09 -11.41
CA THR A 126 -8.01 5.04 -11.25
C THR A 126 -7.60 3.78 -12.00
N GLY A 127 -7.05 3.95 -13.22
CA GLY A 127 -6.53 2.82 -14.00
C GLY A 127 -5.38 2.09 -13.32
N LEU A 128 -4.48 2.83 -12.64
CA LEU A 128 -3.39 2.20 -11.87
C LEU A 128 -3.91 1.40 -10.69
N VAL A 129 -4.92 1.93 -10.00
CA VAL A 129 -5.56 1.22 -8.89
C VAL A 129 -6.20 -0.07 -9.41
N GLU A 130 -6.95 0.03 -10.49
CA GLU A 130 -7.61 -1.12 -11.10
C GLU A 130 -6.59 -2.18 -11.51
N GLU A 131 -5.52 -1.77 -12.18
CA GLU A 131 -4.47 -2.69 -12.61
C GLU A 131 -3.83 -3.40 -11.44
N SER A 132 -3.51 -2.65 -10.38
CA SER A 132 -2.87 -3.22 -9.20
C SER A 132 -3.77 -4.22 -8.50
N VAL A 133 -5.07 -3.93 -8.41
CA VAL A 133 -6.04 -4.85 -7.81
C VAL A 133 -6.17 -6.11 -8.66
N LEU A 134 -6.27 -5.96 -9.98
CA LEU A 134 -6.37 -7.12 -10.86
C LEU A 134 -5.14 -8.01 -10.75
N MET A 135 -3.95 -7.43 -10.66
CA MET A 135 -2.73 -8.21 -10.47
C MET A 135 -2.75 -8.99 -9.17
N ALA A 136 -3.23 -8.37 -8.10
CA ALA A 136 -3.31 -9.03 -6.80
C ALA A 136 -4.37 -10.12 -6.77
N LEU A 137 -5.46 -9.94 -7.50
CA LEU A 137 -6.55 -10.92 -7.56
C LEU A 137 -6.30 -12.04 -8.57
N THR A 138 -5.34 -11.90 -9.45
CA THR A 138 -5.09 -12.90 -10.49
C THR A 138 -4.88 -14.26 -9.86
N PRO A 139 -5.68 -15.27 -10.25
CA PRO A 139 -5.55 -16.60 -9.65
C PRO A 139 -4.19 -17.20 -9.95
N ARG A 140 -3.59 -17.79 -8.92
CA ARG A 140 -2.38 -18.57 -9.10
C ARG A 140 -2.78 -19.95 -9.59
N ARG A 141 -2.22 -20.33 -10.72
CA ARG A 141 -2.39 -21.70 -11.20
C ARG A 141 -1.43 -22.58 -10.42
N ALA A 142 -1.93 -23.71 -9.96
CA ALA A 142 -1.05 -24.72 -9.40
C ALA A 142 0.01 -25.06 -10.45
N PRO A 143 1.27 -25.33 -10.05
CA PRO A 143 2.27 -25.78 -11.01
C PRO A 143 1.73 -27.05 -11.66
N GLY A 144 1.43 -26.94 -12.98
CA GLY A 144 0.90 -28.03 -13.76
C GLY A 144 1.93 -29.13 -13.93
N PRO A 145 1.49 -30.36 -14.18
CA PRO A 145 2.43 -31.36 -14.64
C PRO A 145 3.04 -30.87 -15.92
N ASP A 146 3.07 -30.06 -16.31
CA ASP A 146 3.23 -29.35 -17.20
C ASP A 146 3.44 -29.03 -17.99
N PRO A 147 3.62 -28.53 -18.36
CA PRO A 147 3.57 -27.96 -19.07
C PRO A 147 4.06 -27.96 -19.84
N LEU A 148 4.36 -28.15 -19.82
CA LEU A 148 4.54 -28.40 -20.32
C LEU A 148 4.20 -29.05 -20.60
N GLY A 149 4.31 -29.36 -20.42
CA GLY A 149 3.66 -29.87 -20.48
C GLY A 149 3.34 -29.94 -20.72
N GLU A 150 3.37 -30.13 -20.84
CA GLU A 150 2.70 -30.28 -20.99
C GLU A 150 2.40 -30.31 -21.27
N PRO A 151 2.85 -30.90 -21.82
CA PRO A 151 2.45 -31.11 -22.08
C PRO A 151 2.40 -31.14 -22.47
N SER A 152 2.73 -31.09 -22.54
CA SER A 152 2.43 -31.25 -22.80
C SER A 152 2.47 -31.43 -23.22
N ALA A 153 2.65 -31.58 -23.43
CA ALA A 153 2.40 -31.87 -23.61
C ALA A 153 2.53 -32.19 -24.05
N THR A 154 2.66 -32.50 -24.18
CA THR A 154 2.53 -32.95 -24.31
C THR A 154 2.57 -33.24 -24.61
N LEU A 155 2.71 -33.39 -24.72
CA LEU A 155 2.52 -33.66 -24.71
C LEU A 155 2.30 -33.60 -24.84
N GLY A 156 2.43 -33.57 -24.90
CA GLY A 156 2.21 -33.49 -24.63
C GLY A 156 2.25 -33.43 -24.69
#